data_e5ca6045d84dc934bda922108b10c38d
#
_entry.id   e5ca6045d84dc934bda922108b10c38d
#
_cell.length_a   1.000
_cell.length_b   1.000
_cell.length_c   1.000
_cell.angle_alpha   90.00
_cell.angle_beta   90.00
_cell.angle_gamma   90.00
#
_symmetry.space_group_name_H-M   'P 1'
#
loop_
_entity.id
_entity.type
_entity.pdbx_description
1 polymer ?
#
loop_
_entity_poly.entity_id
_entity_poly.type
_entity_poly.pdbx_seq_one_letter_code
_entity_poly.pdbx_strand_id
1 'polypeptide(L)'
;MARLQVESTINGEAKEFLCDADQSMLDVLRDELGLTGTKEGCGTGDCGACSILVDGRLVCACLMLGVESGGKSIETIEGIADKDGLHPLQRQFLENAALQCGICTPGFIVASKALLEIHPDPDEETIRYW
;
A
#
# COMPACT_ATOMS: atom_id res chain seq x y z
N MET A 1 11.56 25.47 -1.07
CA MET A 1 10.11 25.28 -1.10
C MET A 1 9.61 25.02 0.32
N ALA A 2 8.51 25.63 0.72
CA ALA A 2 7.94 25.40 2.04
C ALA A 2 7.36 23.97 2.13
N ARG A 3 7.61 23.32 3.25
CA ARG A 3 7.02 22.01 3.51
C ARG A 3 5.62 22.19 4.10
N LEU A 4 4.71 21.33 3.70
CA LEU A 4 3.32 21.35 4.13
C LEU A 4 3.09 20.33 5.23
N GLN A 5 2.33 20.73 6.25
CA GLN A 5 1.93 19.80 7.31
C GLN A 5 0.66 19.06 6.88
N VAL A 6 0.67 17.74 7.02
CA VAL A 6 -0.44 16.88 6.63
C VAL A 6 -0.79 15.97 7.81
N GLU A 7 -2.08 15.79 8.04
CA GLU A 7 -2.60 14.82 9.00
C GLU A 7 -3.38 13.75 8.25
N SER A 8 -3.04 12.50 8.45
CA SER A 8 -3.79 11.37 7.91
C SER A 8 -3.81 10.20 8.89
N THR A 9 -4.72 9.26 8.67
CA THR A 9 -4.75 8.03 9.43
C THR A 9 -3.93 6.99 8.67
N ILE A 10 -2.87 6.47 9.28
CA ILE A 10 -1.98 5.49 8.66
C ILE A 10 -2.05 4.20 9.47
N ASN A 11 -2.58 3.14 8.85
CA ASN A 11 -2.75 1.85 9.49
C ASN A 11 -3.48 1.95 10.83
N GLY A 12 -4.55 2.74 10.85
CA GLY A 12 -5.40 2.92 12.03
C GLY A 12 -4.91 3.94 13.04
N GLU A 13 -3.76 4.56 12.81
CA GLU A 13 -3.19 5.56 13.73
C GLU A 13 -3.17 6.95 13.10
N ALA A 14 -3.56 7.96 13.86
CA ALA A 14 -3.44 9.35 13.42
C ALA A 14 -1.97 9.73 13.37
N LYS A 15 -1.51 10.22 12.21
CA LYS A 15 -0.14 10.64 11.98
C LYS A 15 -0.08 12.04 11.39
N GLU A 16 0.88 12.81 11.86
CA GLU A 16 1.23 14.10 11.28
C GLU A 16 2.60 13.97 10.63
N PHE A 17 2.77 14.56 9.46
CA PHE A 17 4.05 14.60 8.79
C PHE A 17 4.19 15.87 7.95
N LEU A 18 5.43 16.19 7.60
CA LEU A 18 5.74 17.28 6.69
C LEU A 18 6.16 16.69 5.35
N CYS A 19 5.69 17.27 4.27
CA CYS A 19 6.13 16.88 2.93
C CYS A 19 6.16 18.07 1.99
N ASP A 20 6.92 17.94 0.92
CA ASP A 20 6.92 18.91 -0.17
C ASP A 20 5.63 18.75 -0.99
N ALA A 21 5.18 19.82 -1.64
CA ALA A 21 3.94 19.82 -2.41
C ALA A 21 3.95 18.81 -3.57
N ASP A 22 5.13 18.50 -4.10
CA ASP A 22 5.32 17.57 -5.21
C ASP A 22 5.82 16.16 -4.77
N GLN A 23 5.94 15.92 -3.49
CA GLN A 23 6.41 14.64 -2.96
C GLN A 23 5.32 13.58 -3.11
N SER A 24 5.68 12.42 -3.67
CA SER A 24 4.73 11.31 -3.82
C SER A 24 4.38 10.70 -2.46
N MET A 25 3.20 10.09 -2.37
CA MET A 25 2.82 9.34 -1.17
C MET A 25 3.78 8.19 -0.90
N LEU A 26 4.33 7.57 -1.95
CA LEU A 26 5.36 6.54 -1.82
C LEU A 26 6.58 7.06 -1.07
N ASP A 27 7.09 8.22 -1.47
CA ASP A 27 8.25 8.83 -0.81
C ASP A 27 7.91 9.25 0.63
N VAL A 28 6.71 9.77 0.87
CA VAL A 28 6.25 10.11 2.23
C VAL A 28 6.26 8.88 3.12
N LEU A 29 5.70 7.77 2.66
CA LEU A 29 5.66 6.52 3.44
C LEU A 29 7.07 6.06 3.78
N ARG A 30 7.98 6.04 2.82
CA ARG A 30 9.32 5.50 2.99
C ARG A 30 10.26 6.46 3.72
N ASP A 31 10.25 7.73 3.36
CA ASP A 31 11.25 8.70 3.82
C ASP A 31 10.80 9.50 5.05
N GLU A 32 9.52 9.86 5.12
CA GLU A 32 9.01 10.67 6.23
C GLU A 32 8.45 9.81 7.36
N LEU A 33 7.75 8.73 7.04
CA LEU A 33 7.09 7.87 8.02
C LEU A 33 7.87 6.61 8.35
N GLY A 34 8.93 6.29 7.60
CA GLY A 34 9.74 5.11 7.83
C GLY A 34 9.05 3.79 7.52
N LEU A 35 7.94 3.82 6.80
CA LEU A 35 7.20 2.62 6.41
C LEU A 35 7.74 2.13 5.06
N THR A 36 8.76 1.29 5.10
CA THR A 36 9.52 0.87 3.93
C THR A 36 8.96 -0.36 3.21
N GLY A 37 7.85 -0.92 3.70
CA GLY A 37 7.23 -2.10 3.08
C GLY A 37 6.65 -1.83 1.71
N THR A 38 6.13 -0.63 1.46
CA THR A 38 5.67 -0.21 0.14
C THR A 38 6.88 0.08 -0.73
N LYS A 39 6.99 -0.57 -1.89
CA LYS A 39 8.21 -0.57 -2.71
C LYS A 39 8.02 0.22 -4.00
N GLU A 40 9.12 0.79 -4.50
CA GLU A 40 9.16 1.39 -5.82
C GLU A 40 9.68 0.36 -6.84
N GLY A 41 8.86 0.09 -7.85
CA GLY A 41 9.29 -0.69 -9.01
C GLY A 41 9.49 0.22 -10.21
N CYS A 42 8.41 0.70 -10.81
CA CYS A 42 8.47 1.53 -12.02
C CYS A 42 8.43 3.05 -11.76
N GLY A 43 7.78 3.50 -10.71
CA GLY A 43 7.56 4.92 -10.44
C GLY A 43 6.59 5.60 -11.41
N THR A 44 5.90 4.84 -12.27
CA THR A 44 5.05 5.35 -13.35
C THR A 44 3.60 4.83 -13.29
N GLY A 45 3.26 4.09 -12.24
CA GLY A 45 1.91 3.54 -12.07
C GLY A 45 1.63 2.24 -12.80
N ASP A 46 2.65 1.59 -13.35
CA ASP A 46 2.49 0.37 -14.17
C ASP A 46 2.64 -0.93 -13.38
N CYS A 47 3.65 -1.02 -12.49
CA CYS A 47 4.01 -2.30 -11.88
C CYS A 47 3.18 -2.69 -10.66
N GLY A 48 2.58 -1.74 -9.96
CA GLY A 48 1.77 -2.00 -8.77
C GLY A 48 2.55 -2.37 -7.50
N ALA A 49 3.89 -2.36 -7.52
CA ALA A 49 4.69 -2.68 -6.34
C ALA A 49 4.45 -1.69 -5.18
N CYS A 50 3.99 -0.49 -5.49
CA CYS A 50 3.68 0.57 -4.52
C CYS A 50 2.20 0.60 -4.11
N SER A 51 1.43 -0.42 -4.39
CA SER A 51 -0.01 -0.45 -4.09
C SER A 51 -0.30 -0.26 -2.61
N ILE A 52 -1.23 0.63 -2.31
CA ILE A 52 -1.76 0.91 -0.98
C ILE A 52 -3.28 1.00 -1.06
N LEU A 53 -3.96 1.01 0.08
CA LEU A 53 -5.39 1.28 0.14
C LEU A 53 -5.60 2.69 0.69
N VAL A 54 -6.38 3.49 -0.03
CA VAL A 54 -6.77 4.85 0.35
C VAL A 54 -8.28 4.87 0.49
N ASP A 55 -8.77 5.02 1.71
CA ASP A 55 -10.19 4.90 2.04
C ASP A 55 -10.81 3.62 1.45
N GLY A 56 -10.07 2.52 1.52
CA GLY A 56 -10.49 1.22 1.03
C GLY A 56 -10.28 0.98 -0.47
N ARG A 57 -9.76 1.95 -1.21
CA ARG A 57 -9.52 1.83 -2.66
C ARG A 57 -8.06 1.57 -2.97
N LEU A 58 -7.81 0.70 -3.93
CA LEU A 58 -6.46 0.38 -4.38
C LEU A 58 -5.88 1.54 -5.20
N VAL A 59 -4.73 2.04 -4.77
CA VAL A 59 -4.05 3.19 -5.37
C VAL A 59 -2.56 2.90 -5.51
N CYS A 60 -1.96 3.36 -6.60
CA CYS A 60 -0.50 3.37 -6.77
C CYS A 60 0.09 4.56 -6.02
N ALA A 61 0.81 4.30 -4.93
CA ALA A 61 1.37 5.38 -4.10
C ALA A 61 2.35 6.28 -4.87
N CYS A 62 2.99 5.77 -5.92
CA CYS A 62 3.90 6.56 -6.75
C CYS A 62 3.18 7.65 -7.58
N LEU A 63 1.88 7.49 -7.81
CA LEU A 63 1.07 8.46 -8.56
C LEU A 63 0.23 9.39 -7.67
N MET A 64 0.21 9.14 -6.37
CA MET A 64 -0.52 9.96 -5.42
C MET A 64 0.44 10.95 -4.77
N LEU A 65 0.01 12.21 -4.61
CA LEU A 65 0.80 13.18 -3.85
C LEU A 65 0.58 12.98 -2.34
N GLY A 66 1.64 13.18 -1.57
CA GLY A 66 1.54 13.08 -0.11
C GLY A 66 0.51 14.04 0.47
N VAL A 67 0.40 15.24 -0.08
CA VAL A 67 -0.58 16.24 0.36
C VAL A 67 -2.03 15.80 0.13
N GLU A 68 -2.28 14.90 -0.80
CA GLU A 68 -3.62 14.37 -1.07
C GLU A 68 -4.12 13.43 0.02
N SER A 69 -3.22 12.93 0.88
CA SER A 69 -3.59 12.00 1.95
C SER A 69 -4.25 12.66 3.15
N GLY A 70 -4.27 13.99 3.19
CA GLY A 70 -4.88 14.73 4.29
C GLY A 70 -6.32 14.32 4.55
N GLY A 71 -6.63 13.95 5.79
CA GLY A 71 -7.96 13.52 6.19
C GLY A 71 -8.38 12.13 5.69
N LYS A 72 -7.49 11.40 5.04
CA LYS A 72 -7.79 10.07 4.49
C LYS A 72 -7.23 8.96 5.38
N SER A 73 -7.77 7.75 5.21
CA SER A 73 -7.29 6.54 5.85
C SER A 73 -6.42 5.76 4.85
N ILE A 74 -5.16 5.61 5.19
CA ILE A 74 -4.17 4.91 4.37
C ILE A 74 -3.87 3.56 5.03
N GLU A 75 -3.91 2.49 4.24
CA GLU A 75 -3.49 1.16 4.69
C GLU A 75 -2.34 0.68 3.83
N THR A 76 -1.24 0.30 4.46
CA THR A 76 -0.05 -0.23 3.80
C THR A 76 0.16 -1.68 4.20
N ILE A 77 1.16 -2.34 3.61
CA ILE A 77 1.48 -3.73 3.96
C ILE A 77 1.78 -3.89 5.45
N GLU A 78 2.32 -2.88 6.10
CA GLU A 78 2.62 -2.92 7.54
C GLU A 78 1.36 -3.02 8.40
N GLY A 79 0.21 -2.62 7.88
CA GLY A 79 -1.07 -2.69 8.59
C GLY A 79 -1.92 -3.90 8.26
N ILE A 80 -1.48 -4.79 7.38
CA ILE A 80 -2.28 -5.94 6.93
C ILE A 80 -2.32 -7.06 7.96
N ALA A 81 -1.20 -7.35 8.62
CA ALA A 81 -1.17 -8.32 9.71
C ALA A 81 -1.95 -7.80 10.91
N ASP A 82 -2.67 -8.68 11.59
CA ASP A 82 -3.41 -8.31 12.80
C ASP A 82 -2.64 -8.70 14.07
N LYS A 83 -3.29 -8.48 15.22
CA LYS A 83 -2.71 -8.79 16.54
C LYS A 83 -2.42 -10.28 16.72
N ASP A 84 -3.16 -11.14 16.03
CA ASP A 84 -3.08 -12.59 16.18
C ASP A 84 -2.12 -13.23 15.17
N GLY A 85 -1.47 -12.43 14.33
CA GLY A 85 -0.46 -12.90 13.40
C GLY A 85 -0.69 -12.43 11.97
N LEU A 86 -0.13 -13.17 11.02
CA LEU A 86 -0.20 -12.84 9.62
C LEU A 86 -1.63 -12.96 9.07
N HIS A 87 -1.98 -12.05 8.16
CA HIS A 87 -3.18 -12.18 7.37
C HIS A 87 -3.13 -13.50 6.56
N PRO A 88 -4.26 -14.17 6.30
CA PRO A 88 -4.28 -15.40 5.50
C PRO A 88 -3.56 -15.28 4.15
N LEU A 89 -3.66 -14.13 3.47
CA LEU A 89 -2.93 -13.89 2.22
C LEU A 89 -1.42 -13.94 2.43
N GLN A 90 -0.92 -13.30 3.47
CA GLN A 90 0.51 -13.31 3.78
C GLN A 90 0.99 -14.73 4.06
N ARG A 91 0.21 -15.48 4.82
CA ARG A 91 0.52 -16.87 5.13
C ARG A 91 0.58 -17.72 3.85
N GLN A 92 -0.40 -17.56 2.96
CA GLN A 92 -0.45 -18.33 1.72
C GLN A 92 0.71 -17.99 0.78
N PHE A 93 1.13 -16.73 0.73
CA PHE A 93 2.31 -16.33 -0.04
C PHE A 93 3.57 -17.03 0.47
N LEU A 94 3.71 -17.13 1.79
CA LEU A 94 4.85 -17.82 2.41
C LEU A 94 4.79 -19.33 2.18
N GLU A 95 3.65 -19.95 2.46
CA GLU A 95 3.47 -21.41 2.38
C GLU A 95 3.65 -21.92 0.94
N ASN A 96 3.27 -21.14 -0.06
CA ASN A 96 3.39 -21.49 -1.47
C ASN A 96 4.62 -20.91 -2.14
N ALA A 97 5.53 -20.31 -1.37
CA ALA A 97 6.75 -19.68 -1.88
C ALA A 97 6.47 -18.71 -3.05
N ALA A 98 5.40 -17.92 -2.94
CA ALA A 98 4.94 -17.02 -4.00
C ALA A 98 5.75 -15.73 -4.03
N LEU A 99 7.06 -15.82 -3.90
CA LEU A 99 7.96 -14.68 -3.93
C LEU A 99 9.38 -15.14 -4.34
N GLN A 100 10.10 -14.25 -4.97
CA GLN A 100 11.52 -14.44 -5.27
C GLN A 100 12.31 -13.36 -4.53
N CYS A 101 12.60 -12.21 -5.17
CA CYS A 101 13.31 -11.11 -4.50
C CYS A 101 12.47 -10.36 -3.47
N GLY A 102 11.14 -10.44 -3.56
CA GLY A 102 10.22 -9.83 -2.60
C GLY A 102 9.81 -8.39 -2.88
N ILE A 103 10.30 -7.76 -3.95
CA ILE A 103 9.98 -6.35 -4.24
C ILE A 103 8.50 -6.16 -4.60
N CYS A 104 7.94 -7.03 -5.44
CA CYS A 104 6.53 -6.92 -5.86
C CYS A 104 5.56 -7.50 -4.81
N THR A 105 6.05 -8.28 -3.87
CA THR A 105 5.22 -9.07 -2.95
C THR A 105 4.26 -8.24 -2.11
N PRO A 106 4.69 -7.14 -1.44
CA PRO A 106 3.77 -6.32 -0.66
C PRO A 106 2.63 -5.75 -1.51
N GLY A 107 2.95 -5.27 -2.72
CA GLY A 107 1.94 -4.75 -3.64
C GLY A 107 0.92 -5.81 -4.06
N PHE A 108 1.36 -7.02 -4.36
CA PHE A 108 0.46 -8.13 -4.68
C PHE A 108 -0.45 -8.48 -3.50
N ILE A 109 0.06 -8.49 -2.29
CA ILE A 109 -0.73 -8.80 -1.11
C ILE A 109 -1.82 -7.74 -0.88
N VAL A 110 -1.45 -6.46 -0.96
CA VAL A 110 -2.40 -5.36 -0.82
C VAL A 110 -3.46 -5.40 -1.92
N ALA A 111 -3.05 -5.62 -3.18
CA ALA A 111 -3.98 -5.73 -4.30
C ALA A 111 -4.91 -6.94 -4.15
N SER A 112 -4.40 -8.07 -3.69
CA SER A 112 -5.19 -9.26 -3.44
C SER A 112 -6.23 -9.05 -2.34
N LYS A 113 -5.85 -8.34 -1.28
CA LYS A 113 -6.80 -7.98 -0.21
C LYS A 113 -7.93 -7.12 -0.76
N ALA A 114 -7.59 -6.12 -1.58
CA ALA A 114 -8.59 -5.26 -2.21
C ALA A 114 -9.53 -6.07 -3.12
N LEU A 115 -9.00 -7.01 -3.89
CA LEU A 115 -9.81 -7.90 -4.74
C LEU A 115 -10.80 -8.71 -3.91
N LEU A 116 -10.34 -9.33 -2.84
CA LEU A 116 -11.18 -10.20 -2.00
C LEU A 116 -12.30 -9.44 -1.28
N GLU A 117 -12.12 -8.15 -1.02
CA GLU A 117 -13.17 -7.31 -0.46
C GLU A 117 -14.30 -7.04 -1.45
N ILE A 118 -13.99 -7.00 -2.75
CA ILE A 118 -14.96 -6.77 -3.82
C ILE A 118 -15.53 -8.12 -4.33
N HIS A 119 -14.66 -9.10 -4.51
CA HIS A 119 -14.99 -10.43 -5.02
C HIS A 119 -14.48 -11.48 -4.02
N PRO A 120 -15.29 -11.90 -3.05
CA PRO A 120 -14.83 -12.83 -2.00
C PRO A 120 -14.40 -14.21 -2.49
N ASP A 121 -14.92 -14.64 -3.67
CA ASP A 121 -14.56 -15.92 -4.27
C ASP A 121 -14.27 -15.72 -5.77
N PRO A 122 -13.15 -15.05 -6.11
CA PRO A 122 -12.82 -14.74 -7.49
C PRO A 122 -12.35 -16.00 -8.25
N ASP A 123 -12.75 -16.10 -9.52
CA ASP A 123 -12.20 -17.13 -10.40
C ASP A 123 -10.80 -16.75 -10.90
N GLU A 124 -10.13 -17.67 -11.56
CA GLU A 124 -8.76 -17.45 -12.05
C GLU A 124 -8.70 -16.28 -13.05
N GLU A 125 -9.70 -16.15 -13.93
CA GLU A 125 -9.74 -15.07 -14.91
C GLU A 125 -9.83 -13.71 -14.23
N THR A 126 -10.70 -13.57 -13.23
CA THR A 126 -10.85 -12.35 -12.44
C THR A 126 -9.54 -11.99 -11.74
N ILE A 127 -8.87 -12.99 -11.14
CA ILE A 127 -7.59 -12.79 -10.46
C ILE A 127 -6.52 -12.28 -11.43
N ARG A 128 -6.46 -12.86 -12.62
CA ARG A 128 -5.47 -12.46 -13.63
C ARG A 128 -5.71 -11.07 -14.19
N TYR A 129 -6.99 -10.69 -14.30
CA TYR A 129 -7.37 -9.36 -14.81
C TYR A 129 -7.10 -8.26 -13.79
N TRP A 130 -7.26 -8.55 -12.48
CA TRP A 130 -7.10 -7.57 -11.40
C TRP A 130 -5.68 -7.05 -11.25
#